data_a900dbdcc7d10b6d7966efc32e1f5ef9
#
_entry.id   a900dbdcc7d10b6d7966efc32e1f5ef9
#
_cell.length_a   1.000
_cell.length_b   1.000
_cell.length_c   1.000
_cell.angle_alpha   90.00
_cell.angle_beta   90.00
_cell.angle_gamma   90.00
#
_symmetry.space_group_name_H-M   'P 1'
#
loop_
_entity.id
_entity.type
_entity.pdbx_description
1 polymer ?
#
loop_
_entity_poly.entity_id
_entity_poly.type
_entity_poly.pdbx_seq_one_letter_code
_entity_poly.pdbx_strand_id
1 'polypeptide(L)'
;MILDTQYLGKLADGDDTAREKARELGESVVPTRVPTAVVWEVYTGIGNAPLGEKLRALYERLIASRSTIDLSPEVARRAGELKREHMNSDVAKELDGADPLIAAHGLLLDEPVVSNDSDFRDVEGLEVITY
;
A
#
# COMPACT_ATOMS: atom_id res chain seq x y z
N MET A 1 0.69 -9.53 -4.65
CA MET A 1 1.13 -8.12 -4.82
C MET A 1 0.47 -7.26 -3.75
N ILE A 2 1.23 -6.42 -3.12
CA ILE A 2 0.80 -5.59 -1.99
C ILE A 2 0.41 -4.21 -2.53
N LEU A 3 -0.81 -3.76 -2.26
CA LEU A 3 -1.28 -2.46 -2.70
C LEU A 3 -0.99 -1.40 -1.64
N ASP A 4 -0.39 -0.27 -2.05
CA ASP A 4 -0.17 0.84 -1.14
C ASP A 4 -1.41 1.74 -1.02
N THR A 5 -1.37 2.64 -0.06
CA THR A 5 -2.47 3.55 0.23
C THR A 5 -2.77 4.50 -0.93
N GLN A 6 -1.73 5.04 -1.56
CA GLN A 6 -1.87 5.98 -2.67
C GLN A 6 -2.51 5.32 -3.89
N TYR A 7 -2.09 4.10 -4.23
CA TYR A 7 -2.68 3.35 -5.34
C TYR A 7 -4.16 3.07 -5.12
N LEU A 8 -4.52 2.62 -3.92
CA LEU A 8 -5.92 2.37 -3.57
C LEU A 8 -6.75 3.67 -3.67
N GLY A 9 -6.19 4.80 -3.22
CA GLY A 9 -6.80 6.13 -3.35
C GLY A 9 -7.01 6.53 -4.81
N LYS A 10 -6.04 6.30 -5.66
CA LYS A 10 -6.14 6.56 -7.10
C LYS A 10 -7.24 5.72 -7.76
N LEU A 11 -7.37 4.45 -7.36
CA LEU A 11 -8.48 3.61 -7.84
C LEU A 11 -9.83 4.16 -7.41
N ALA A 12 -9.97 4.60 -6.16
CA ALA A 12 -11.19 5.21 -5.65
C ALA A 12 -11.55 6.51 -6.38
N ASP A 13 -10.54 7.31 -6.73
CA ASP A 13 -10.71 8.55 -7.50
C ASP A 13 -11.04 8.32 -8.98
N GLY A 14 -10.93 7.08 -9.45
CA GLY A 14 -11.19 6.75 -10.84
C GLY A 14 -10.06 7.14 -11.79
N ASP A 15 -8.83 7.24 -11.31
CA ASP A 15 -7.65 7.55 -12.10
C ASP A 15 -7.44 6.52 -13.22
N ASP A 16 -7.25 7.00 -14.45
CA ASP A 16 -7.17 6.13 -15.63
C ASP A 16 -5.94 5.22 -15.62
N THR A 17 -4.79 5.73 -15.19
CA THR A 17 -3.56 4.91 -15.13
C THR A 17 -3.65 3.84 -14.07
N ALA A 18 -4.24 4.17 -12.91
CA ALA A 18 -4.47 3.19 -11.84
C ALA A 18 -5.45 2.10 -12.28
N ARG A 19 -6.51 2.46 -12.99
CA ARG A 19 -7.50 1.52 -13.54
C ARG A 19 -6.88 0.60 -14.60
N GLU A 20 -6.05 1.15 -15.48
CA GLU A 20 -5.34 0.36 -16.49
C GLU A 20 -4.43 -0.66 -15.82
N LYS A 21 -3.68 -0.22 -14.80
CA LYS A 21 -2.84 -1.12 -14.01
C LYS A 21 -3.68 -2.19 -13.31
N ALA A 22 -4.83 -1.85 -12.76
CA ALA A 22 -5.72 -2.83 -12.12
C ALA A 22 -6.17 -3.91 -13.10
N ARG A 23 -6.42 -3.54 -14.37
CA ARG A 23 -6.76 -4.48 -15.41
C ARG A 23 -5.61 -5.42 -15.72
N GLU A 24 -4.39 -4.89 -15.91
CA GLU A 24 -3.19 -5.70 -16.11
C GLU A 24 -2.95 -6.67 -14.95
N LEU A 25 -3.04 -6.19 -13.71
CA LEU A 25 -2.84 -7.00 -12.51
C LEU A 25 -3.93 -8.07 -12.34
N GLY A 26 -5.15 -7.79 -12.79
CA GLY A 26 -6.26 -8.73 -12.77
C GLY A 26 -6.07 -9.93 -13.71
N GLU A 27 -5.23 -9.79 -14.72
CA GLU A 27 -4.86 -10.88 -15.64
C GLU A 27 -3.73 -11.76 -15.07
N SER A 28 -3.08 -11.31 -13.99
CA SER A 28 -2.03 -12.07 -13.32
C SER A 28 -2.61 -13.18 -12.45
N VAL A 29 -1.88 -14.30 -12.34
CA VAL A 29 -2.22 -15.37 -11.40
C VAL A 29 -1.90 -14.99 -9.94
N VAL A 30 -1.12 -13.96 -9.72
CA VAL A 30 -0.76 -13.46 -8.38
C VAL A 30 -1.86 -12.51 -7.89
N PRO A 31 -2.52 -12.80 -6.76
CA PRO A 31 -3.59 -11.93 -6.26
C PRO A 31 -3.05 -10.60 -5.74
N THR A 32 -3.89 -9.57 -5.80
CA THR A 32 -3.65 -8.30 -5.12
C THR A 32 -4.16 -8.37 -3.70
N ARG A 33 -3.40 -7.82 -2.75
CA ARG A 33 -3.70 -7.87 -1.32
C ARG A 33 -3.63 -6.48 -0.71
N VAL A 34 -4.51 -6.20 0.23
CA VAL A 34 -4.56 -4.93 0.94
C VAL A 34 -4.14 -5.14 2.40
N PRO A 35 -3.01 -4.59 2.84
CA PRO A 35 -2.64 -4.62 4.25
C PRO A 35 -3.68 -3.90 5.13
N THR A 36 -3.96 -4.42 6.32
CA THR A 36 -4.85 -3.74 7.27
C THR A 36 -4.33 -2.36 7.65
N ALA A 37 -3.02 -2.14 7.61
CA ALA A 37 -2.41 -0.81 7.77
C ALA A 37 -2.87 0.18 6.69
N VAL A 38 -3.04 -0.28 5.45
CA VAL A 38 -3.60 0.53 4.35
C VAL A 38 -5.07 0.83 4.60
N VAL A 39 -5.84 -0.14 5.07
CA VAL A 39 -7.25 0.08 5.47
C VAL A 39 -7.34 1.19 6.50
N TRP A 40 -6.48 1.14 7.53
CA TRP A 40 -6.42 2.19 8.55
C TRP A 40 -6.13 3.57 7.95
N GLU A 41 -5.15 3.68 7.06
CA GLU A 41 -4.80 4.97 6.44
C GLU A 41 -5.93 5.54 5.58
N VAL A 42 -6.57 4.73 4.73
CA VAL A 42 -7.64 5.23 3.86
C VAL A 42 -8.85 5.69 4.68
N TYR A 43 -9.20 4.98 5.75
CA TYR A 43 -10.29 5.38 6.63
C TYR A 43 -9.93 6.62 7.47
N THR A 44 -8.66 6.79 7.83
CA THR A 44 -8.18 8.02 8.47
C THR A 44 -8.32 9.23 7.54
N GLY A 45 -8.10 9.04 6.23
CA GLY A 45 -8.22 10.09 5.23
C GLY A 45 -9.64 10.44 4.80
N ILE A 46 -10.64 9.61 5.12
CA ILE A 46 -12.05 9.89 4.82
C ILE A 46 -12.53 11.00 5.76
N GLY A 47 -12.83 12.19 5.21
CA GLY A 47 -13.36 13.29 6.00
C GLY A 47 -14.82 13.09 6.41
N ASN A 48 -15.32 13.99 7.27
CA ASN A 48 -16.72 14.03 7.71
C ASN A 48 -17.65 14.77 6.72
N ALA A 49 -17.16 15.15 5.55
CA ALA A 49 -17.94 15.82 4.52
C ALA A 49 -18.94 14.86 3.84
N PRO A 50 -20.00 15.39 3.17
CA PRO A 50 -20.95 14.53 2.44
C PRO A 50 -20.32 13.60 1.41
N LEU A 51 -19.20 14.02 0.80
CA LEU A 51 -18.39 13.19 -0.10
C LEU A 51 -17.72 12.00 0.60
N GLY A 52 -17.55 12.07 1.92
CA GLY A 52 -16.97 10.99 2.72
C GLY A 52 -17.78 9.69 2.65
N GLU A 53 -19.12 9.78 2.60
CA GLU A 53 -20.00 8.61 2.46
C GLU A 53 -19.79 7.88 1.13
N LYS A 54 -19.66 8.63 0.01
CA LYS A 54 -19.37 8.05 -1.30
C LYS A 54 -17.99 7.41 -1.33
N LEU A 55 -17.01 8.09 -0.78
CA LEU A 55 -15.63 7.61 -0.73
C LEU A 55 -15.54 6.35 0.12
N ARG A 56 -16.21 6.32 1.25
CA ARG A 56 -16.31 5.14 2.12
C ARG A 56 -16.87 3.95 1.35
N ALA A 57 -17.97 4.12 0.62
CA ALA A 57 -18.59 3.06 -0.17
C ALA A 57 -17.66 2.52 -1.27
N LEU A 58 -16.88 3.42 -1.91
CA LEU A 58 -15.88 3.03 -2.90
C LEU A 58 -14.76 2.18 -2.28
N TYR A 59 -14.21 2.62 -1.15
CA TYR A 59 -13.17 1.86 -0.46
C TYR A 59 -13.69 0.51 0.04
N GLU A 60 -14.89 0.46 0.59
CA GLU A 60 -15.50 -0.81 1.02
C GLU A 60 -15.57 -1.82 -0.12
N ARG A 61 -15.99 -1.38 -1.31
CA ARG A 61 -16.04 -2.26 -2.49
C ARG A 61 -14.66 -2.69 -2.96
N LEU A 62 -13.71 -1.75 -3.01
CA LEU A 62 -12.32 -2.05 -3.44
C LEU A 62 -11.65 -3.05 -2.50
N ILE A 63 -11.85 -2.89 -1.21
CA ILE A 63 -11.26 -3.78 -0.20
C ILE A 63 -11.98 -5.13 -0.19
N ALA A 64 -13.31 -5.15 -0.28
CA ALA A 64 -14.10 -6.39 -0.26
C ALA A 64 -13.81 -7.32 -1.45
N SER A 65 -13.37 -6.77 -2.58
CA SER A 65 -13.01 -7.54 -3.77
C SER A 65 -11.60 -8.13 -3.72
N ARG A 66 -10.85 -7.90 -2.64
CA ARG A 66 -9.45 -8.32 -2.47
C ARG A 66 -9.25 -9.02 -1.14
N SER A 67 -8.15 -9.76 -1.03
CA SER A 67 -7.71 -10.30 0.27
C SER A 67 -7.07 -9.19 1.10
N THR A 68 -7.28 -9.22 2.41
CA THR A 68 -6.55 -8.37 3.35
C THR A 68 -5.42 -9.16 4.02
N ILE A 69 -4.38 -8.45 4.45
CA ILE A 69 -3.27 -9.04 5.20
C ILE A 69 -3.17 -8.35 6.54
N ASP A 70 -3.30 -9.12 7.61
CA ASP A 70 -3.23 -8.60 8.97
C ASP A 70 -1.80 -8.19 9.36
N LEU A 71 -1.71 -7.15 10.19
CA LEU A 71 -0.47 -6.75 10.82
C LEU A 71 -0.07 -7.79 11.89
N SER A 72 0.98 -8.55 11.62
CA SER A 72 1.53 -9.50 12.57
C SER A 72 2.66 -8.87 13.41
N PRO A 73 3.03 -9.47 14.56
CA PRO A 73 4.22 -9.03 15.30
C PRO A 73 5.50 -9.05 14.47
N GLU A 74 5.67 -10.01 13.58
CA GLU A 74 6.82 -10.12 12.69
C GLU A 74 6.91 -8.94 11.73
N VAL A 75 5.78 -8.60 11.09
CA VAL A 75 5.69 -7.43 10.21
C VAL A 75 5.98 -6.15 10.99
N ALA A 76 5.41 -6.00 12.18
CA ALA A 76 5.63 -4.83 13.02
C ALA A 76 7.11 -4.64 13.38
N ARG A 77 7.80 -5.74 13.75
CA ARG A 77 9.24 -5.70 14.04
C ARG A 77 10.06 -5.29 12.83
N ARG A 78 9.80 -5.92 11.69
CA ARG A 78 10.53 -5.61 10.44
C ARG A 78 10.30 -4.18 9.98
N ALA A 79 9.06 -3.71 10.09
CA ALA A 79 8.71 -2.31 9.77
C ALA A 79 9.44 -1.31 10.68
N GLY A 80 9.52 -1.61 11.97
CA GLY A 80 10.27 -0.78 12.92
C GLY A 80 11.75 -0.70 12.60
N GLU A 81 12.37 -1.82 12.22
CA GLU A 81 13.76 -1.86 11.77
C GLU A 81 13.98 -1.02 10.51
N LEU A 82 13.10 -1.16 9.51
CA LEU A 82 13.14 -0.36 8.28
C LEU A 82 13.01 1.13 8.58
N LYS A 83 12.07 1.50 9.41
CA LYS A 83 11.86 2.90 9.81
C LYS A 83 13.14 3.48 10.41
N ARG A 84 13.76 2.76 11.34
CA ARG A 84 15.01 3.18 11.99
C ARG A 84 16.16 3.29 11.00
N GLU A 85 16.34 2.29 10.12
CA GLU A 85 17.40 2.28 9.11
C GLU A 85 17.29 3.49 8.18
N HIS A 86 16.08 3.80 7.70
CA HIS A 86 15.85 4.93 6.82
C HIS A 86 15.98 6.28 7.53
N MET A 87 15.56 6.39 8.80
CA MET A 87 15.76 7.59 9.59
C MET A 87 17.24 7.93 9.80
N ASN A 88 18.08 6.91 9.90
CA ASN A 88 19.51 7.06 10.16
C ASN A 88 20.36 7.07 8.87
N SER A 89 19.71 6.98 7.70
CA SER A 89 20.39 6.97 6.41
C SER A 89 20.61 8.39 5.89
N ASP A 90 21.79 8.62 5.29
CA ASP A 90 22.09 9.87 4.58
C ASP A 90 21.59 9.86 3.12
N VAL A 91 21.19 8.69 2.59
CA VAL A 91 20.81 8.52 1.18
C VAL A 91 19.39 8.00 0.98
N ALA A 92 18.90 7.11 1.85
CA ALA A 92 17.55 6.60 1.75
C ALA A 92 16.56 7.59 2.33
N LYS A 93 15.42 7.75 1.66
CA LYS A 93 14.35 8.60 2.14
C LYS A 93 13.66 7.99 3.35
N GLU A 94 13.17 8.83 4.24
CA GLU A 94 12.40 8.42 5.39
C GLU A 94 11.06 7.81 4.95
N LEU A 95 10.67 6.72 5.62
CA LEU A 95 9.39 6.06 5.38
C LEU A 95 8.36 6.59 6.37
N ASP A 96 7.26 7.15 5.86
CA ASP A 96 6.21 7.79 6.65
C ASP A 96 4.93 6.97 6.74
N GLY A 97 4.10 7.27 7.74
CA GLY A 97 2.79 6.64 7.90
C GLY A 97 2.86 5.13 7.94
N ALA A 98 2.07 4.46 7.11
CA ALA A 98 2.06 3.01 6.97
C ALA A 98 3.14 2.45 6.03
N ASP A 99 3.93 3.28 5.37
CA ASP A 99 4.92 2.84 4.37
C ASP A 99 5.91 1.79 4.91
N PRO A 100 6.46 1.90 6.13
CA PRO A 100 7.32 0.85 6.67
C PRO A 100 6.61 -0.49 6.81
N LEU A 101 5.33 -0.47 7.18
CA LEU A 101 4.50 -1.68 7.31
C LEU A 101 4.22 -2.31 5.95
N ILE A 102 3.89 -1.49 4.96
CA ILE A 102 3.66 -1.94 3.58
C ILE A 102 4.93 -2.57 3.01
N ALA A 103 6.08 -1.92 3.17
CA ALA A 103 7.37 -2.45 2.73
C ALA A 103 7.72 -3.77 3.43
N ALA A 104 7.48 -3.86 4.74
CA ALA A 104 7.74 -5.08 5.50
C ALA A 104 6.90 -6.25 5.01
N HIS A 105 5.63 -6.03 4.67
CA HIS A 105 4.79 -7.06 4.06
C HIS A 105 5.41 -7.57 2.75
N GLY A 106 5.83 -6.67 1.87
CA GLY A 106 6.45 -7.05 0.60
C GLY A 106 7.71 -7.87 0.79
N LEU A 107 8.59 -7.46 1.70
CA LEU A 107 9.83 -8.18 1.98
C LEU A 107 9.60 -9.55 2.59
N LEU A 108 8.73 -9.65 3.60
CA LEU A 108 8.49 -10.91 4.31
C LEU A 108 7.71 -11.93 3.48
N LEU A 109 6.83 -11.47 2.60
CA LEU A 109 6.03 -12.33 1.72
C LEU A 109 6.71 -12.58 0.36
N ASP A 110 7.82 -11.88 0.08
CA ASP A 110 8.47 -11.88 -1.21
C ASP A 110 7.49 -11.52 -2.34
N GLU A 111 6.71 -10.47 -2.10
CA GLU A 111 5.74 -9.95 -3.04
C GLU A 111 6.05 -8.49 -3.37
N PRO A 112 5.86 -8.06 -4.63
CA PRO A 112 6.06 -6.66 -4.99
C PRO A 112 5.01 -5.75 -4.37
N VAL A 113 5.39 -4.50 -4.14
CA VAL A 113 4.49 -3.42 -3.75
C VAL A 113 4.08 -2.64 -4.99
N VAL A 114 2.80 -2.40 -5.18
CA VAL A 114 2.26 -1.55 -6.25
C VAL A 114 2.19 -0.12 -5.74
N SER A 115 3.10 0.73 -6.24
CA SER A 115 3.23 2.11 -5.77
C SER A 115 3.96 2.98 -6.78
N ASN A 116 3.56 4.26 -6.86
CA ASN A 116 4.34 5.29 -7.55
C ASN A 116 5.21 6.11 -6.60
N ASP A 117 5.15 5.83 -5.29
CA ASP A 117 5.97 6.55 -4.30
C ASP A 117 7.44 6.12 -4.44
N SER A 118 8.31 7.11 -4.69
CA SER A 118 9.74 6.87 -4.85
C SER A 118 10.42 6.37 -3.58
N ASP A 119 9.82 6.59 -2.42
CA ASP A 119 10.39 6.20 -1.13
C ASP A 119 10.54 4.67 -1.01
N PHE A 120 9.64 3.91 -1.63
CA PHE A 120 9.73 2.45 -1.67
C PHE A 120 10.93 1.94 -2.48
N ARG A 121 11.43 2.72 -3.44
CA ARG A 121 12.60 2.33 -4.25
C ARG A 121 13.89 2.28 -3.46
N ASP A 122 13.94 2.99 -2.33
CA ASP A 122 15.10 3.00 -1.45
C ASP A 122 15.10 1.81 -0.47
N VAL A 123 14.06 1.00 -0.47
CA VAL A 123 13.97 -0.20 0.38
C VAL A 123 14.73 -1.34 -0.31
N GLU A 124 15.85 -1.73 0.29
CA GLU A 124 16.68 -2.81 -0.24
C GLU A 124 15.92 -4.14 -0.28
N GLY A 125 15.97 -4.79 -1.44
CA GLY A 125 15.34 -6.10 -1.65
C GLY A 125 13.85 -6.04 -1.98
N LEU A 126 13.23 -4.87 -1.99
CA LEU A 126 11.82 -4.72 -2.30
C LEU A 126 11.61 -4.49 -3.79
N GLU A 127 10.78 -5.32 -4.42
CA GLU A 127 10.31 -5.07 -5.78
C GLU A 127 9.13 -4.08 -5.74
N VAL A 128 9.15 -3.11 -6.64
CA VAL A 128 8.09 -2.09 -6.76
C VAL A 128 7.54 -2.09 -8.18
N ILE A 129 6.23 -2.23 -8.28
CA ILE A 129 5.50 -2.12 -9.56
C ILE A 129 4.89 -0.72 -9.63
N THR A 130 5.26 0.04 -10.63
CA THR A 130 4.71 1.38 -10.86
C THR A 130 3.51 1.33 -11.82
N TYR A 131 2.77 2.42 -11.81
CA TYR A 131 1.57 2.53 -12.65
C TYR A 131 1.38 3.92 -13.26
#